data_7a90452acba6c60c1fb5eeda17d46843
#
_entry.id   7a90452acba6c60c1fb5eeda17d46843
#
_cell.length_a   1.000
_cell.length_b   1.000
_cell.length_c   1.000
_cell.angle_alpha   90.00
_cell.angle_beta   90.00
_cell.angle_gamma   90.00
#
_symmetry.space_group_name_H-M   'P 1'
#
loop_
_entity.id
_entity.type
_entity.pdbx_description
1 polymer ?
#
loop_
_entity_poly.entity_id
_entity_poly.type
_entity_poly.pdbx_seq_one_letter_code
_entity_poly.pdbx_strand_id
1 'polypeptide(L)'
;MTDTALQTLLTQLKGAGYRFTTPAPSTHRRVLTRRTGQVARDLTDVFGWNMRFEDGLLPTGILAALHAAQGVTRRGAQWVSRYRVASLDDDLYVHSAFPTSEHSVFFGPDSYRFAHFIQRAAPLLKRHARILDIGAGSGVGGIVAARIAKQPRLTLTDINA
;
A
#
# COMPACT_ATOMS: atom_id res chain seq x y z
N MET A 1 11.47 1.42 -14.42
CA MET A 1 10.16 1.29 -15.11
C MET A 1 9.04 0.90 -14.15
N THR A 2 9.27 -0.01 -13.22
CA THR A 2 8.25 -0.46 -12.24
C THR A 2 7.76 0.68 -11.32
N ASP A 3 8.65 1.55 -10.86
CA ASP A 3 8.32 2.66 -9.96
C ASP A 3 7.35 3.67 -10.57
N THR A 4 7.55 4.05 -11.83
CA THR A 4 6.63 4.95 -12.54
C THR A 4 5.25 4.32 -12.70
N ALA A 5 5.18 3.01 -12.95
CA ALA A 5 3.93 2.29 -13.08
C ALA A 5 3.17 2.20 -11.74
N LEU A 6 3.88 1.99 -10.63
CA LEU A 6 3.30 2.03 -9.29
C LEU A 6 2.80 3.43 -8.91
N GLN A 7 3.55 4.49 -9.25
CA GLN A 7 3.11 5.87 -9.06
C GLN A 7 1.83 6.16 -9.85
N THR A 8 1.76 5.69 -11.12
CA THR A 8 0.56 5.82 -11.95
C THR A 8 -0.62 5.08 -11.33
N LEU A 9 -0.41 3.85 -10.84
CA LEU A 9 -1.44 3.07 -10.15
C LEU A 9 -1.99 3.83 -8.93
N LEU A 10 -1.10 4.32 -8.04
CA LEU A 10 -1.52 5.07 -6.86
C LEU A 10 -2.26 6.36 -7.21
N THR A 11 -1.81 7.08 -8.24
CA THR A 11 -2.47 8.30 -8.71
C THR A 11 -3.89 8.02 -9.18
N GLN A 12 -4.09 6.95 -9.95
CA GLN A 12 -5.41 6.56 -10.43
C GLN A 12 -6.32 6.04 -9.31
N LEU A 13 -5.78 5.24 -8.38
CA LEU A 13 -6.54 4.82 -7.20
C LEU A 13 -6.98 6.01 -6.35
N LYS A 14 -6.10 6.98 -6.15
CA LYS A 14 -6.43 8.21 -5.44
C LYS A 14 -7.51 9.02 -6.16
N GLY A 15 -7.39 9.16 -7.48
CA GLY A 15 -8.41 9.81 -8.31
C GLY A 15 -9.78 9.12 -8.31
N ALA A 16 -9.79 7.80 -8.14
CA ALA A 16 -11.01 7.01 -7.96
C ALA A 16 -11.57 7.04 -6.52
N GLY A 17 -11.00 7.82 -5.62
CA GLY A 17 -11.44 7.93 -4.23
C GLY A 17 -11.13 6.69 -3.37
N TYR A 18 -10.17 5.86 -3.79
CA TYR A 18 -9.83 4.65 -3.06
C TYR A 18 -9.35 4.96 -1.65
N ARG A 19 -9.93 4.27 -0.66
CA ARG A 19 -9.50 4.29 0.74
C ARG A 19 -9.61 2.89 1.34
N PHE A 20 -8.61 2.49 2.10
CA PHE A 20 -8.63 1.23 2.84
C PHE A 20 -7.72 1.29 4.07
N THR A 21 -8.28 0.98 5.23
CA THR A 21 -7.50 0.78 6.46
C THR A 21 -7.15 -0.69 6.59
N THR A 22 -5.87 -1.01 6.50
CA THR A 22 -5.39 -2.40 6.59
C THR A 22 -5.58 -2.93 8.01
N PRO A 23 -6.41 -3.97 8.19
CA PRO A 23 -6.63 -4.58 9.51
C PRO A 23 -5.48 -5.50 9.91
N ALA A 24 -5.51 -5.96 11.16
CA ALA A 24 -4.60 -7.02 11.61
C ALA A 24 -4.78 -8.31 10.77
N PRO A 25 -3.71 -9.11 10.58
CA PRO A 25 -3.76 -10.32 9.75
C PRO A 25 -4.87 -11.31 10.17
N SER A 26 -5.14 -11.44 11.46
CA SER A 26 -6.22 -12.30 11.97
C SER A 26 -7.60 -11.81 11.55
N THR A 27 -7.84 -10.50 11.59
CA THR A 27 -9.09 -9.88 11.15
C THR A 27 -9.25 -10.02 9.63
N HIS A 28 -8.19 -9.76 8.86
CA HIS A 28 -8.17 -9.94 7.42
C HIS A 28 -8.57 -11.37 7.04
N ARG A 29 -7.93 -12.37 7.65
CA ARG A 29 -8.23 -13.79 7.42
C ARG A 29 -9.69 -14.11 7.75
N ARG A 30 -10.21 -13.64 8.89
CA ARG A 30 -11.60 -13.86 9.30
C ARG A 30 -12.61 -13.31 8.29
N VAL A 31 -12.36 -12.14 7.73
CA VAL A 31 -13.20 -11.53 6.69
C VAL A 31 -13.17 -12.39 5.42
N LEU A 32 -11.98 -12.77 4.95
CA LEU A 32 -11.85 -13.60 3.76
C LEU A 32 -12.47 -14.99 3.91
N THR A 33 -12.36 -15.61 5.10
CA THR A 33 -13.02 -16.91 5.38
C THR A 33 -14.54 -16.81 5.21
N ARG A 34 -15.16 -15.71 5.64
CA ARG A 34 -16.60 -15.47 5.45
C ARG A 34 -16.98 -15.16 4.01
N ARG A 35 -16.01 -14.81 3.16
CA ARG A 35 -16.17 -14.48 1.75
C ARG A 35 -15.61 -15.58 0.82
N THR A 36 -15.37 -16.77 1.34
CA THR A 36 -14.85 -17.91 0.57
C THR A 36 -15.71 -18.16 -0.67
N GLY A 37 -15.07 -18.32 -1.84
CA GLY A 37 -15.75 -18.52 -3.12
C GLY A 37 -16.29 -17.24 -3.79
N GLN A 38 -16.20 -16.09 -3.12
CA GLN A 38 -16.58 -14.80 -3.74
C GLN A 38 -15.42 -14.22 -4.52
N VAL A 39 -15.75 -13.46 -5.58
CA VAL A 39 -14.82 -12.61 -6.33
C VAL A 39 -14.94 -11.17 -5.88
N ALA A 40 -13.92 -10.37 -6.19
CA ALA A 40 -13.91 -8.94 -5.93
C ALA A 40 -15.02 -8.24 -6.71
N ARG A 41 -15.60 -7.18 -6.11
CA ARG A 41 -16.69 -6.37 -6.69
C ARG A 41 -16.26 -4.93 -6.93
N ASP A 42 -15.18 -4.50 -6.28
CA ASP A 42 -14.68 -3.13 -6.34
C ASP A 42 -13.16 -3.06 -6.09
N LEU A 43 -12.61 -1.86 -6.16
CA LEU A 43 -11.19 -1.59 -5.91
C LEU A 43 -10.76 -1.99 -4.50
N THR A 44 -11.64 -1.87 -3.50
CA THR A 44 -11.36 -2.22 -2.11
C THR A 44 -11.20 -3.72 -1.95
N ASP A 45 -12.03 -4.49 -2.64
CA ASP A 45 -11.92 -5.95 -2.66
C ASP A 45 -10.58 -6.39 -3.30
N VAL A 46 -10.17 -5.72 -4.40
CA VAL A 46 -8.92 -6.05 -5.11
C VAL A 46 -7.68 -5.63 -4.31
N PHE A 47 -7.58 -4.36 -3.96
CA PHE A 47 -6.35 -3.79 -3.40
C PHE A 47 -6.31 -3.76 -1.87
N GLY A 48 -7.46 -3.79 -1.22
CA GLY A 48 -7.56 -3.86 0.24
C GLY A 48 -7.60 -5.29 0.75
N TRP A 49 -8.62 -6.04 0.33
CA TRP A 49 -8.82 -7.43 0.77
C TRP A 49 -8.01 -8.45 -0.02
N ASN A 50 -7.39 -8.08 -1.13
CA ASN A 50 -6.60 -8.94 -2.01
C ASN A 50 -7.41 -10.12 -2.56
N MET A 51 -8.65 -9.86 -2.93
CA MET A 51 -9.54 -10.86 -3.52
C MET A 51 -9.24 -11.04 -5.01
N ARG A 52 -9.57 -12.23 -5.52
CA ARG A 52 -9.52 -12.50 -6.96
C ARG A 52 -10.58 -11.69 -7.69
N PHE A 53 -10.28 -11.25 -8.90
CA PHE A 53 -11.20 -10.46 -9.72
C PHE A 53 -11.27 -10.99 -11.15
N GLU A 54 -12.36 -10.67 -11.82
CA GLU A 54 -12.65 -11.06 -13.20
C GLU A 54 -12.24 -9.96 -14.18
N ASP A 55 -12.12 -10.32 -15.44
CA ASP A 55 -11.91 -9.36 -16.52
C ASP A 55 -13.01 -8.30 -16.52
N GLY A 56 -12.67 -7.04 -16.77
CA GLY A 56 -13.60 -5.93 -16.83
C GLY A 56 -13.93 -5.26 -15.49
N LEU A 57 -13.53 -5.81 -14.35
CA LEU A 57 -13.79 -5.18 -13.05
C LEU A 57 -12.98 -3.88 -12.87
N LEU A 58 -11.71 -3.90 -13.23
CA LEU A 58 -10.84 -2.73 -13.04
C LEU A 58 -10.96 -1.76 -14.21
N PRO A 59 -11.03 -0.44 -13.96
CA PRO A 59 -10.88 0.57 -15.01
C PRO A 59 -9.61 0.30 -15.83
N THR A 60 -9.70 0.51 -17.14
CA THR A 60 -8.63 0.18 -18.10
C THR A 60 -7.28 0.79 -17.69
N GLY A 61 -7.25 2.02 -17.21
CA GLY A 61 -6.02 2.68 -16.78
C GLY A 61 -5.40 2.02 -15.53
N ILE A 62 -6.22 1.64 -14.55
CA ILE A 62 -5.75 0.94 -13.33
C ILE A 62 -5.19 -0.43 -13.70
N LEU A 63 -5.89 -1.18 -14.56
CA LEU A 63 -5.42 -2.48 -15.02
C LEU A 63 -4.11 -2.36 -15.81
N ALA A 64 -4.01 -1.38 -16.71
CA ALA A 64 -2.79 -1.12 -17.49
C ALA A 64 -1.59 -0.77 -16.57
N ALA A 65 -1.79 0.10 -15.58
CA ALA A 65 -0.76 0.45 -14.61
C ALA A 65 -0.33 -0.76 -13.77
N LEU A 66 -1.30 -1.59 -13.36
CA LEU A 66 -1.02 -2.81 -12.60
C LEU A 66 -0.22 -3.83 -13.42
N HIS A 67 -0.53 -4.01 -14.71
CA HIS A 67 0.25 -4.84 -15.63
C HIS A 67 1.68 -4.28 -15.84
N ALA A 68 1.79 -2.98 -16.10
CA ALA A 68 3.10 -2.32 -16.28
C ALA A 68 3.99 -2.44 -15.03
N ALA A 69 3.39 -2.46 -13.83
CA ALA A 69 4.08 -2.71 -12.58
C ALA A 69 4.36 -4.20 -12.31
N GLN A 70 4.04 -5.11 -13.25
CA GLN A 70 4.10 -6.56 -13.04
C GLN A 70 3.32 -7.00 -11.78
N GLY A 71 2.27 -6.25 -11.44
CA GLY A 71 1.52 -6.34 -10.19
C GLY A 71 0.32 -7.28 -10.24
N VAL A 72 0.15 -8.07 -11.29
CA VAL A 72 -0.99 -8.98 -11.43
C VAL A 72 -0.55 -10.38 -11.83
N THR A 73 -1.23 -11.36 -11.31
CA THR A 73 -0.99 -12.79 -11.63
C THR A 73 -2.33 -13.45 -11.98
N ARG A 74 -2.32 -14.30 -13.00
CA ARG A 74 -3.49 -15.09 -13.37
C ARG A 74 -3.60 -16.34 -12.49
N ARG A 75 -4.82 -16.64 -12.04
CA ARG A 75 -5.15 -17.82 -11.24
C ARG A 75 -6.42 -18.47 -11.82
N GLY A 76 -6.24 -19.40 -12.76
CA GLY A 76 -7.32 -19.94 -13.56
C GLY A 76 -7.95 -18.89 -14.48
N ALA A 77 -9.27 -18.70 -14.40
CA ALA A 77 -9.98 -17.67 -15.15
C ALA A 77 -9.91 -16.27 -14.52
N GLN A 78 -9.35 -16.15 -13.31
CA GLN A 78 -9.35 -14.92 -12.52
C GLN A 78 -7.95 -14.33 -12.37
N TRP A 79 -7.90 -13.07 -11.98
CA TRP A 79 -6.69 -12.32 -11.66
C TRP A 79 -6.56 -12.11 -10.14
N VAL A 80 -5.33 -11.94 -9.68
CA VAL A 80 -5.05 -11.50 -8.30
C VAL A 80 -3.94 -10.45 -8.34
N SER A 81 -4.10 -9.39 -7.55
CA SER A 81 -3.06 -8.38 -7.39
C SER A 81 -1.92 -8.92 -6.52
N ARG A 82 -0.68 -8.65 -6.93
CA ARG A 82 0.53 -8.89 -6.13
C ARG A 82 0.76 -7.79 -5.10
N TYR A 83 0.03 -6.69 -5.23
CA TYR A 83 0.10 -5.54 -4.34
C TYR A 83 -1.21 -5.35 -3.60
N ARG A 84 -1.10 -4.89 -2.38
CA ARG A 84 -2.17 -4.30 -1.61
C ARG A 84 -1.87 -2.82 -1.43
N VAL A 85 -2.91 -2.05 -1.19
CA VAL A 85 -2.78 -0.60 -0.99
C VAL A 85 -3.52 -0.21 0.29
N ALA A 86 -2.81 0.45 1.18
CA ALA A 86 -3.36 1.04 2.40
C ALA A 86 -3.49 2.55 2.24
N SER A 87 -4.46 3.16 2.90
CA SER A 87 -4.55 4.62 3.01
C SER A 87 -4.22 5.08 4.43
N LEU A 88 -3.50 6.19 4.53
CA LEU A 88 -3.27 6.93 5.76
C LEU A 88 -3.36 8.42 5.42
N ASP A 89 -4.26 9.12 6.07
CA ASP A 89 -4.64 10.49 5.72
C ASP A 89 -4.99 10.57 4.21
N ASP A 90 -4.31 11.43 3.46
CA ASP A 90 -4.51 11.58 2.01
C ASP A 90 -3.52 10.78 1.17
N ASP A 91 -2.68 9.96 1.78
CA ASP A 91 -1.67 9.18 1.10
C ASP A 91 -2.05 7.70 0.95
N LEU A 92 -1.54 7.10 -0.12
CA LEU A 92 -1.66 5.68 -0.40
C LEU A 92 -0.29 5.02 -0.33
N TYR A 93 -0.24 3.86 0.30
CA TYR A 93 0.98 3.08 0.52
C TYR A 93 0.84 1.70 -0.09
N VAL A 94 1.75 1.37 -1.00
CA VAL A 94 1.83 0.03 -1.59
C VAL A 94 2.53 -0.90 -0.61
N HIS A 95 2.01 -2.10 -0.47
CA HIS A 95 2.65 -3.16 0.29
C HIS A 95 2.36 -4.53 -0.32
N SER A 96 3.07 -5.56 0.14
CA SER A 96 2.94 -6.90 -0.43
C SER A 96 1.56 -7.51 -0.21
N ALA A 97 1.12 -8.26 -1.21
CA ALA A 97 -0.07 -9.11 -1.11
C ALA A 97 0.25 -10.43 -0.38
N PHE A 98 -0.77 -11.22 -0.09
CA PHE A 98 -0.62 -12.56 0.45
C PHE A 98 -0.42 -13.62 -0.66
N PRO A 99 0.30 -14.71 -0.36
CA PRO A 99 1.05 -15.01 0.85
C PRO A 99 2.29 -14.11 1.00
N THR A 100 2.66 -13.82 2.23
CA THR A 100 3.88 -13.07 2.53
C THR A 100 5.10 -13.98 2.43
N SER A 101 6.20 -13.44 1.91
CA SER A 101 7.53 -14.06 1.86
C SER A 101 8.49 -13.32 2.79
N GLU A 102 9.71 -13.79 2.91
CA GLU A 102 10.77 -13.14 3.69
C GLU A 102 11.02 -11.69 3.23
N HIS A 103 10.86 -11.44 1.92
CA HIS A 103 11.05 -10.11 1.32
C HIS A 103 9.75 -9.30 1.20
N SER A 104 8.72 -9.64 1.97
CA SER A 104 7.44 -8.92 1.90
C SER A 104 7.50 -7.59 2.63
N VAL A 105 7.08 -6.53 1.95
CA VAL A 105 6.83 -5.23 2.56
C VAL A 105 5.52 -5.31 3.33
N PHE A 106 5.57 -5.02 4.63
CA PHE A 106 4.40 -5.03 5.50
C PHE A 106 3.78 -3.64 5.64
N PHE A 107 2.46 -3.59 5.75
CA PHE A 107 1.71 -2.43 6.21
C PHE A 107 0.49 -2.92 7.00
N GLY A 108 0.33 -2.42 8.23
CA GLY A 108 -0.76 -2.85 9.11
C GLY A 108 -0.96 -1.94 10.31
N PRO A 109 -1.63 -2.41 11.36
CA PRO A 109 -1.94 -1.61 12.56
C PRO A 109 -0.73 -0.92 13.20
N ASP A 110 0.44 -1.56 13.15
CA ASP A 110 1.68 -1.00 13.70
C ASP A 110 2.18 0.19 12.86
N SER A 111 2.01 0.13 11.54
CA SER A 111 2.32 1.25 10.64
C SER A 111 1.49 2.49 10.97
N TYR A 112 0.18 2.32 11.24
CA TYR A 112 -0.68 3.43 11.67
C TYR A 112 -0.28 4.00 13.03
N ARG A 113 0.04 3.14 14.00
CA ARG A 113 0.50 3.57 15.33
C ARG A 113 1.81 4.33 15.23
N PHE A 114 2.74 3.85 14.41
CA PHE A 114 4.02 4.51 14.17
C PHE A 114 3.85 5.87 13.52
N ALA A 115 2.98 5.98 12.50
CA ALA A 115 2.63 7.26 11.89
C ALA A 115 2.06 8.25 12.92
N HIS A 116 1.12 7.83 13.74
CA HIS A 116 0.55 8.67 14.80
C HIS A 116 1.59 9.07 15.84
N PHE A 117 2.53 8.17 16.20
CA PHE A 117 3.64 8.51 17.10
C PHE A 117 4.51 9.63 16.49
N ILE A 118 4.87 9.53 15.20
CA ILE A 118 5.65 10.55 14.49
C ILE A 118 4.89 11.88 14.44
N GLN A 119 3.59 11.86 14.15
CA GLN A 119 2.75 13.06 14.15
C GLN A 119 2.74 13.77 15.51
N ARG A 120 2.72 13.00 16.62
CA ARG A 120 2.83 13.56 17.98
C ARG A 120 4.23 14.11 18.28
N ALA A 121 5.26 13.54 17.69
CA ALA A 121 6.63 14.01 17.82
C ALA A 121 6.96 15.20 16.90
N ALA A 122 6.00 15.68 16.11
CA ALA A 122 6.16 16.80 15.16
C ALA A 122 6.86 18.04 15.74
N PRO A 123 6.61 18.47 17.00
CA PRO A 123 7.30 19.62 17.59
C PRO A 123 8.83 19.46 17.68
N LEU A 124 9.35 18.24 17.65
CA LEU A 124 10.78 17.95 17.70
C LEU A 124 11.44 18.05 16.31
N LEU A 125 10.66 18.07 15.23
CA LEU A 125 11.17 18.12 13.87
C LEU A 125 11.54 19.56 13.48
N LYS A 126 12.81 19.78 13.21
CA LYS A 126 13.34 21.08 12.80
C LYS A 126 13.08 21.33 11.32
N ARG A 127 13.05 22.60 10.93
CA ARG A 127 13.13 23.00 9.53
C ARG A 127 14.43 22.46 8.90
N HIS A 128 14.36 21.99 7.65
CA HIS A 128 15.50 21.35 6.95
C HIS A 128 16.03 20.09 7.67
N ALA A 129 15.18 19.39 8.42
CA ALA A 129 15.58 18.16 9.07
C ALA A 129 16.15 17.14 8.08
N ARG A 130 17.19 16.42 8.51
CA ARG A 130 17.68 15.23 7.81
C ARG A 130 17.01 14.02 8.46
N ILE A 131 16.22 13.31 7.68
CA ILE A 131 15.42 12.17 8.14
C ILE A 131 16.04 10.91 7.52
N LEU A 132 16.34 9.94 8.35
CA LEU A 132 16.76 8.61 7.96
C LEU A 132 15.73 7.61 8.50
N ASP A 133 15.10 6.87 7.61
CA ASP A 133 14.17 5.77 7.93
C ASP A 133 14.87 4.45 7.61
N ILE A 134 15.17 3.66 8.65
CA ILE A 134 15.88 2.38 8.55
C ILE A 134 14.86 1.26 8.67
N GLY A 135 14.85 0.33 7.68
CA GLY A 135 13.80 -0.67 7.57
C GLY A 135 12.48 -0.05 7.14
N ALA A 136 12.54 0.86 6.16
CA ALA A 136 11.44 1.74 5.77
C ALA A 136 10.20 0.98 5.29
N GLY A 137 10.36 -0.23 4.74
CA GLY A 137 9.27 -1.03 4.20
C GLY A 137 8.46 -0.25 3.17
N SER A 138 7.20 0.08 3.50
CA SER A 138 6.34 0.92 2.65
C SER A 138 6.69 2.42 2.68
N GLY A 139 7.69 2.82 3.46
CA GLY A 139 8.13 4.22 3.61
C GLY A 139 7.24 5.08 4.51
N VAL A 140 6.27 4.49 5.21
CA VAL A 140 5.26 5.25 5.97
C VAL A 140 5.90 6.18 7.01
N GLY A 141 6.92 5.72 7.74
CA GLY A 141 7.60 6.50 8.78
C GLY A 141 8.27 7.74 8.22
N GLY A 142 9.16 7.54 7.25
CA GLY A 142 9.89 8.61 6.61
C GLY A 142 8.99 9.61 5.88
N ILE A 143 7.98 9.12 5.15
CA ILE A 143 7.05 9.97 4.41
C ILE A 143 6.24 10.86 5.35
N VAL A 144 5.67 10.30 6.44
CA VAL A 144 4.91 11.06 7.44
C VAL A 144 5.81 12.12 8.10
N ALA A 145 7.02 11.74 8.51
CA ALA A 145 7.98 12.69 9.09
C ALA A 145 8.36 13.81 8.10
N ALA A 146 8.58 13.46 6.83
CA ALA A 146 8.92 14.42 5.79
C ALA A 146 7.78 15.39 5.48
N ARG A 147 6.53 14.97 5.56
CA ARG A 147 5.37 15.86 5.38
C ARG A 147 5.23 16.88 6.49
N ILE A 148 5.60 16.52 7.71
CA ILE A 148 5.54 17.42 8.87
C ILE A 148 6.70 18.42 8.85
N ALA A 149 7.89 17.95 8.50
CA ALA A 149 9.09 18.79 8.44
C ALA A 149 9.03 19.75 7.25
N LYS A 150 9.52 20.97 7.45
CA LYS A 150 9.62 21.96 6.36
C LYS A 150 10.91 21.75 5.58
N GLN A 151 10.82 21.42 4.29
CA GLN A 151 11.94 21.21 3.38
C GLN A 151 12.95 20.14 3.91
N PRO A 152 12.48 18.91 4.24
CA PRO A 152 13.37 17.88 4.76
C PRO A 152 14.26 17.28 3.66
N ARG A 153 15.33 16.61 4.10
CA ARG A 153 16.06 15.62 3.28
C ARG A 153 15.72 14.24 3.82
N LEU A 154 15.01 13.45 3.04
CA LEU A 154 14.59 12.10 3.41
C LEU A 154 15.49 11.07 2.73
N THR A 155 15.98 10.12 3.52
CA THR A 155 16.63 8.89 3.06
C THR A 155 15.87 7.71 3.62
N LEU A 156 15.42 6.80 2.74
CA LEU A 156 14.79 5.54 3.10
C LEU A 156 15.78 4.42 2.82
N THR A 157 15.92 3.48 3.74
CA THR A 157 16.75 2.28 3.56
C THR A 157 15.98 1.05 3.97
N ASP A 158 16.11 -0.01 3.19
CA ASP A 158 15.52 -1.32 3.51
C ASP A 158 16.43 -2.43 2.97
N ILE A 159 16.29 -3.64 3.51
CA ILE A 159 16.98 -4.84 3.00
C ILE A 159 16.28 -5.39 1.75
N ASN A 160 15.02 -5.04 1.54
CA ASN A 160 14.21 -5.42 0.40
C ASN A 160 14.34 -4.31 -0.67
N ALA A 161 15.35 -4.43 -1.52
CA ALA A 161 15.61 -3.50 -2.62
C ALA A 161 14.78 -3.86 -3.88
#